data_5da5fe03541aef3693b334951939880c
#
_entry.id   5da5fe03541aef3693b334951939880c
#
_cell.length_a   1.000
_cell.length_b   1.000
_cell.length_c   1.000
_cell.angle_alpha   90.00
_cell.angle_beta   90.00
_cell.angle_gamma   90.00
#
_symmetry.space_group_name_H-M   'P 1'
#
loop_
_entity.id
_entity.type
_entity.pdbx_description
1 polymer ?
#
loop_
_entity_poly.entity_id
_entity_poly.type
_entity_poly.pdbx_seq_one_letter_code
_entity_poly.pdbx_strand_id
1 'polypeptide(L)'
;MIQIETTSHDPFFNQAFEDYVFRTFREDEVLLLWRNRPAVVVGCYQNICREVHVRALLEQNVPVVRRMSGGGTVYHDLGNLNYTLITGQSGALDYDRCLAPVLRALNALGVPAQKSRTCDMTVDGKKISGSAQKIANGRVLHHGTLLFDADLTRLDEITTGRKNDAFCSKGTQSAICAVTNLRPYLREDCEIVTFARQLAQKILPPGAKTVRLTQAQLADVRRLAAELYQSWDWTWGKTPAFTYEKTAEFAGRPIRVRYEARHGLIRNAAVQSDAIDAGRASALLEGARLDPALFLDVCRALAGERAAELFDIFM
;
A
#
# COMPACT_ATOMS: atom_id res chain seq x y z
N MET A 1 -4.33 -24.15 -13.34
CA MET A 1 -3.97 -22.73 -13.09
C MET A 1 -3.77 -22.02 -14.41
N ILE A 2 -4.29 -20.80 -14.55
CA ILE A 2 -4.09 -19.93 -15.71
C ILE A 2 -3.29 -18.69 -15.30
N GLN A 3 -2.61 -18.07 -16.25
CA GLN A 3 -2.04 -16.73 -16.07
C GLN A 3 -3.00 -15.70 -16.65
N ILE A 4 -3.28 -14.62 -15.93
CA ILE A 4 -4.01 -13.48 -16.48
C ILE A 4 -3.06 -12.27 -16.49
N GLU A 5 -2.93 -11.62 -17.65
CA GLU A 5 -1.97 -10.55 -17.87
C GLU A 5 -2.61 -9.17 -17.86
N THR A 6 -1.87 -8.22 -17.31
CA THR A 6 -2.13 -6.78 -17.45
C THR A 6 -0.85 -6.07 -17.91
N THR A 7 -1.00 -5.04 -18.74
CA THR A 7 0.07 -4.14 -19.13
C THR A 7 0.01 -2.80 -18.40
N SER A 8 -0.97 -2.63 -17.52
CA SER A 8 -1.15 -1.40 -16.75
C SER A 8 -0.08 -1.25 -15.67
N HIS A 9 0.39 -0.03 -15.48
CA HIS A 9 1.20 0.38 -14.33
C HIS A 9 0.45 1.35 -13.40
N ASP A 10 -0.84 1.58 -13.66
CA ASP A 10 -1.66 2.43 -12.80
C ASP A 10 -2.06 1.68 -11.53
N PRO A 11 -1.71 2.17 -10.33
CA PRO A 11 -1.94 1.44 -9.07
C PRO A 11 -3.41 1.28 -8.74
N PHE A 12 -4.27 2.23 -9.12
CA PHE A 12 -5.71 2.13 -8.88
C PHE A 12 -6.35 1.09 -9.81
N PHE A 13 -5.98 1.14 -11.09
CA PHE A 13 -6.41 0.15 -12.06
C PHE A 13 -5.97 -1.25 -11.65
N ASN A 14 -4.72 -1.42 -11.25
CA ASN A 14 -4.19 -2.75 -10.91
C ASN A 14 -4.82 -3.34 -9.65
N GLN A 15 -5.18 -2.53 -8.65
CA GLN A 15 -5.97 -3.01 -7.52
C GLN A 15 -7.38 -3.42 -7.93
N ALA A 16 -8.01 -2.65 -8.81
CA ALA A 16 -9.32 -2.99 -9.37
C ALA A 16 -9.26 -4.24 -10.26
N PHE A 17 -8.19 -4.40 -11.05
CA PHE A 17 -7.94 -5.56 -11.90
C PHE A 17 -7.82 -6.84 -11.05
N GLU A 18 -7.02 -6.82 -10.00
CA GLU A 18 -6.87 -7.93 -9.06
C GLU A 18 -8.22 -8.30 -8.40
N ASP A 19 -8.97 -7.31 -7.91
CA ASP A 19 -10.29 -7.49 -7.29
C ASP A 19 -11.31 -8.04 -8.31
N TYR A 20 -11.32 -7.53 -9.54
CA TYR A 20 -12.17 -8.00 -10.62
C TYR A 20 -11.89 -9.48 -10.94
N VAL A 21 -10.62 -9.84 -11.13
CA VAL A 21 -10.22 -11.22 -11.40
C VAL A 21 -10.62 -12.14 -10.25
N PHE A 22 -10.39 -11.71 -9.01
CA PHE A 22 -10.77 -12.49 -7.81
C PHE A 22 -12.28 -12.78 -7.74
N ARG A 23 -13.11 -11.84 -8.16
CA ARG A 23 -14.58 -11.97 -8.12
C ARG A 23 -15.16 -12.77 -9.28
N THR A 24 -14.53 -12.69 -10.46
CA THR A 24 -15.12 -13.20 -11.72
C THR A 24 -14.56 -14.55 -12.18
N PHE A 25 -13.28 -14.83 -12.00
CA PHE A 25 -12.64 -16.08 -12.41
C PHE A 25 -12.73 -17.12 -11.29
N ARG A 26 -13.94 -17.64 -11.06
CA ARG A 26 -14.22 -18.49 -9.88
C ARG A 26 -13.78 -19.92 -10.02
N GLU A 27 -13.77 -20.47 -11.23
CA GLU A 27 -13.47 -21.87 -11.51
C GLU A 27 -11.97 -22.12 -11.69
N ASP A 28 -11.19 -21.08 -11.97
CA ASP A 28 -9.77 -21.17 -12.26
C ASP A 28 -8.91 -20.88 -11.02
N GLU A 29 -7.79 -21.58 -10.90
CA GLU A 29 -6.65 -21.09 -10.12
C GLU A 29 -5.89 -20.10 -11.01
N VAL A 30 -5.52 -18.94 -10.46
CA VAL A 30 -4.97 -17.82 -11.24
C VAL A 30 -3.64 -17.37 -10.68
N LEU A 31 -2.68 -17.10 -11.59
CA LEU A 31 -1.48 -16.34 -11.34
C LEU A 31 -1.60 -14.97 -12.03
N LEU A 32 -1.36 -13.89 -11.28
CA LEU A 32 -1.12 -12.55 -11.82
C LEU A 32 0.30 -12.13 -11.49
N LEU A 33 0.98 -11.48 -12.45
CA LEU A 33 2.23 -10.77 -12.24
C LEU A 33 2.05 -9.35 -12.77
N TRP A 34 2.29 -8.34 -11.93
CA TRP A 34 1.98 -6.97 -12.26
C TRP A 34 2.89 -5.98 -11.51
N ARG A 35 3.01 -4.77 -12.05
CA ARG A 35 3.85 -3.70 -11.49
C ARG A 35 3.08 -2.39 -11.45
N ASN A 36 3.44 -1.54 -10.50
CA ASN A 36 2.92 -0.18 -10.42
C ASN A 36 4.01 0.85 -10.72
N ARG A 37 3.61 1.99 -11.29
CA ARG A 37 4.36 3.23 -11.12
C ARG A 37 4.42 3.58 -9.62
N PRO A 38 5.31 4.51 -9.19
CA PRO A 38 5.44 4.87 -7.78
C PRO A 38 4.10 5.08 -7.10
N ALA A 39 3.85 4.32 -6.02
CA ALA A 39 2.63 4.37 -5.24
C ALA A 39 2.85 3.77 -3.84
N VAL A 40 2.11 4.26 -2.86
CA VAL A 40 1.96 3.59 -1.56
C VAL A 40 0.69 2.75 -1.56
N VAL A 41 0.79 1.48 -1.19
CA VAL A 41 -0.35 0.59 -1.05
C VAL A 41 -0.54 0.22 0.42
N VAL A 42 -1.64 0.70 1.01
CA VAL A 42 -1.97 0.46 2.41
C VAL A 42 -2.94 -0.71 2.56
N GLY A 43 -2.83 -1.43 3.67
CA GLY A 43 -3.78 -2.48 4.04
C GLY A 43 -5.16 -1.91 4.39
N CYS A 44 -6.22 -2.72 4.22
CA CYS A 44 -7.59 -2.22 4.38
C CYS A 44 -7.93 -1.76 5.82
N TYR A 45 -7.14 -2.16 6.83
CA TYR A 45 -7.35 -1.82 8.23
C TYR A 45 -6.29 -0.86 8.80
N GLN A 46 -5.52 -0.19 7.94
CA GLN A 46 -4.46 0.71 8.37
C GLN A 46 -4.90 2.16 8.46
N ASN A 47 -4.33 2.88 9.42
CA ASN A 47 -4.38 4.34 9.50
C ASN A 47 -3.26 4.91 8.62
N ILE A 48 -3.62 5.53 7.49
CA ILE A 48 -2.66 6.06 6.51
C ILE A 48 -1.70 7.05 7.17
N CYS A 49 -2.22 8.03 7.92
CA CYS A 49 -1.41 9.09 8.51
C CYS A 49 -0.35 8.57 9.51
N ARG A 50 -0.58 7.39 10.08
CA ARG A 50 0.38 6.73 10.97
C ARG A 50 1.45 5.92 10.24
N GLU A 51 1.13 5.48 9.02
CA GLU A 51 1.96 4.53 8.28
C GLU A 51 2.95 5.21 7.32
N VAL A 52 2.67 6.46 6.93
CA VAL A 52 3.42 7.17 5.91
C VAL A 52 3.73 8.60 6.29
N HIS A 53 4.78 9.13 5.72
CA HIS A 53 5.11 10.56 5.80
C HIS A 53 4.26 11.33 4.77
N VAL A 54 3.10 11.84 5.23
CA VAL A 54 2.05 12.37 4.34
C VAL A 54 2.55 13.55 3.49
N ARG A 55 3.39 14.44 4.06
CA ARG A 55 3.98 15.56 3.30
C ARG A 55 4.89 15.07 2.18
N ALA A 56 5.73 14.07 2.43
CA ALA A 56 6.59 13.49 1.40
C ALA A 56 5.79 12.89 0.24
N LEU A 57 4.61 12.30 0.51
CA LEU A 57 3.70 11.82 -0.55
C LEU A 57 3.23 12.97 -1.45
N LEU A 58 2.84 14.11 -0.86
CA LEU A 58 2.39 15.29 -1.62
C LEU A 58 3.52 15.88 -2.45
N GLU A 59 4.68 16.12 -1.85
CA GLU A 59 5.85 16.72 -2.49
C GLU A 59 6.37 15.86 -3.65
N GLN A 60 6.36 14.55 -3.48
CA GLN A 60 6.82 13.59 -4.50
C GLN A 60 5.72 13.14 -5.45
N ASN A 61 4.49 13.63 -5.29
CA ASN A 61 3.31 13.25 -6.08
C ASN A 61 3.11 11.71 -6.13
N VAL A 62 3.24 11.05 -4.98
CA VAL A 62 3.07 9.61 -4.84
C VAL A 62 1.65 9.31 -4.35
N PRO A 63 0.81 8.64 -5.17
CA PRO A 63 -0.55 8.32 -4.78
C PRO A 63 -0.59 7.24 -3.69
N VAL A 64 -1.62 7.33 -2.84
CA VAL A 64 -1.96 6.29 -1.87
C VAL A 64 -3.15 5.50 -2.39
N VAL A 65 -3.04 4.18 -2.36
CA VAL A 65 -4.11 3.25 -2.74
C VAL A 65 -4.36 2.28 -1.59
N ARG A 66 -5.63 2.06 -1.25
CA ARG A 66 -6.00 1.06 -0.24
C ARG A 66 -6.38 -0.23 -0.92
N ARG A 67 -5.64 -1.33 -0.60
CA ARG A 67 -5.96 -2.67 -1.13
C ARG A 67 -7.08 -3.33 -0.32
N MET A 68 -7.67 -4.39 -0.90
CA MET A 68 -8.77 -5.13 -0.28
C MET A 68 -8.34 -6.09 0.84
N SER A 69 -7.06 -6.44 0.93
CA SER A 69 -6.52 -7.33 1.97
C SER A 69 -6.00 -6.53 3.17
N GLY A 70 -5.77 -7.23 4.29
CA GLY A 70 -5.09 -6.66 5.46
C GLY A 70 -3.57 -6.53 5.26
N GLY A 71 -2.82 -6.56 6.37
CA GLY A 71 -1.36 -6.45 6.40
C GLY A 71 -0.84 -5.02 6.41
N GLY A 72 0.49 -4.87 6.33
CA GLY A 72 1.21 -3.59 6.43
C GLY A 72 1.22 -2.78 5.14
N THR A 73 1.71 -1.55 5.23
CA THR A 73 1.94 -0.65 4.10
C THR A 73 3.16 -1.08 3.31
N VAL A 74 3.09 -0.98 2.00
CA VAL A 74 4.19 -1.22 1.07
C VAL A 74 4.34 -0.05 0.09
N TYR A 75 5.56 0.18 -0.36
CA TYR A 75 5.88 1.08 -1.46
C TYR A 75 6.06 0.24 -2.73
N HIS A 76 5.50 0.70 -3.82
CA HIS A 76 5.66 0.12 -5.15
C HIS A 76 6.32 1.12 -6.09
N ASP A 77 7.17 0.61 -6.95
CA ASP A 77 7.66 1.26 -8.15
C ASP A 77 7.83 0.23 -9.28
N LEU A 78 8.41 0.62 -10.41
CA LEU A 78 8.60 -0.30 -11.52
C LEU A 78 9.69 -1.36 -11.27
N GLY A 79 10.49 -1.21 -10.23
CA GLY A 79 11.47 -2.21 -9.75
C GLY A 79 10.85 -3.24 -8.79
N ASN A 80 9.61 -3.05 -8.36
CA ASN A 80 8.87 -4.01 -7.56
C ASN A 80 7.92 -4.84 -8.44
N LEU A 81 8.05 -6.16 -8.42
CA LEU A 81 7.11 -7.08 -9.06
C LEU A 81 6.10 -7.57 -8.03
N ASN A 82 4.81 -7.40 -8.30
CA ASN A 82 3.76 -8.01 -7.51
C ASN A 82 3.35 -9.36 -8.10
N TYR A 83 3.10 -10.33 -7.24
CA TYR A 83 2.48 -11.59 -7.62
C TYR A 83 1.16 -11.77 -6.87
N THR A 84 0.20 -12.41 -7.53
CA THR A 84 -1.07 -12.79 -6.93
C THR A 84 -1.40 -14.22 -7.31
N LEU A 85 -1.67 -15.04 -6.31
CA LEU A 85 -2.20 -16.39 -6.47
C LEU A 85 -3.64 -16.42 -5.97
N ILE A 86 -4.57 -16.82 -6.84
CA ILE A 86 -5.96 -17.00 -6.47
C ILE A 86 -6.26 -18.50 -6.56
N THR A 87 -6.66 -19.09 -5.44
CA THR A 87 -6.91 -20.56 -5.34
C THR A 87 -8.22 -20.83 -4.62
N GLY A 88 -8.70 -22.06 -4.70
CA GLY A 88 -9.80 -22.53 -3.84
C GLY A 88 -9.36 -22.50 -2.36
N GLN A 89 -10.32 -22.20 -1.49
CA GLN A 89 -10.11 -22.26 -0.05
C GLN A 89 -10.06 -23.72 0.41
N SER A 90 -9.04 -24.06 1.20
CA SER A 90 -8.93 -25.35 1.90
C SER A 90 -8.67 -25.10 3.38
N GLY A 91 -9.73 -24.85 4.14
CA GLY A 91 -9.61 -24.59 5.57
C GLY A 91 -9.27 -23.13 5.93
N ALA A 92 -8.40 -22.94 6.95
CA ALA A 92 -7.97 -21.64 7.44
C ALA A 92 -6.94 -20.96 6.51
N LEU A 93 -6.51 -19.72 6.87
CA LEU A 93 -5.42 -19.02 6.21
C LEU A 93 -4.16 -19.89 6.19
N ASP A 94 -3.69 -20.22 4.99
CA ASP A 94 -2.48 -21.00 4.78
C ASP A 94 -1.50 -20.23 3.89
N TYR A 95 -0.59 -19.53 4.55
CA TYR A 95 0.48 -18.80 3.86
C TYR A 95 1.50 -19.73 3.24
N ASP A 96 1.78 -20.89 3.84
CA ASP A 96 2.79 -21.82 3.37
C ASP A 96 2.44 -22.41 2.02
N ARG A 97 1.19 -22.80 1.84
CA ARG A 97 0.69 -23.30 0.56
C ARG A 97 0.90 -22.30 -0.57
N CYS A 98 0.67 -21.01 -0.31
CA CYS A 98 0.78 -19.97 -1.31
C CYS A 98 2.22 -19.48 -1.52
N LEU A 99 3.04 -19.44 -0.47
CA LEU A 99 4.44 -19.04 -0.57
C LEU A 99 5.33 -20.11 -1.21
N ALA A 100 5.03 -21.38 -0.98
CA ALA A 100 5.87 -22.49 -1.45
C ALA A 100 6.17 -22.48 -2.96
N PRO A 101 5.20 -22.25 -3.88
CA PRO A 101 5.51 -22.19 -5.31
C PRO A 101 6.41 -21.00 -5.67
N VAL A 102 6.23 -19.85 -5.02
CA VAL A 102 7.05 -18.66 -5.26
C VAL A 102 8.48 -18.87 -4.73
N LEU A 103 8.64 -19.43 -3.53
CA LEU A 103 9.94 -19.77 -2.97
C LEU A 103 10.71 -20.78 -3.85
N ARG A 104 10.03 -21.84 -4.31
CA ARG A 104 10.66 -22.81 -5.23
C ARG A 104 11.11 -22.15 -6.53
N ALA A 105 10.29 -21.26 -7.09
CA ALA A 105 10.62 -20.54 -8.32
C ALA A 105 11.83 -19.62 -8.13
N LEU A 106 11.86 -18.83 -7.04
CA LEU A 106 12.98 -17.95 -6.70
C LEU A 106 14.29 -18.74 -6.52
N ASN A 107 14.25 -19.85 -5.75
CA ASN A 107 15.41 -20.71 -5.56
C ASN A 107 15.90 -21.34 -6.88
N ALA A 108 15.01 -21.74 -7.78
CA ALA A 108 15.35 -22.25 -9.10
C ALA A 108 16.02 -21.18 -10.00
N LEU A 109 15.76 -19.90 -9.74
CA LEU A 109 16.38 -18.77 -10.44
C LEU A 109 17.69 -18.31 -9.78
N GLY A 110 18.11 -18.97 -8.68
CA GLY A 110 19.36 -18.70 -7.99
C GLY A 110 19.23 -17.84 -6.74
N VAL A 111 18.04 -17.28 -6.46
CA VAL A 111 17.80 -16.47 -5.25
C VAL A 111 17.61 -17.41 -4.06
N PRO A 112 18.47 -17.40 -3.02
CA PRO A 112 18.38 -18.31 -1.86
C PRO A 112 17.29 -17.80 -0.88
N ALA A 113 16.06 -17.68 -1.40
CA ALA A 113 14.93 -17.18 -0.66
C ALA A 113 14.43 -18.19 0.37
N GLN A 114 14.15 -17.71 1.56
CA GLN A 114 13.61 -18.47 2.67
C GLN A 114 12.36 -17.80 3.23
N LYS A 115 11.43 -18.60 3.74
CA LYS A 115 10.31 -18.07 4.50
C LYS A 115 10.81 -17.53 5.84
N SER A 116 10.37 -16.34 6.19
CA SER A 116 10.60 -15.74 7.49
C SER A 116 9.27 -15.20 8.01
N ARG A 117 8.98 -15.39 9.30
CA ARG A 117 7.68 -15.08 9.88
C ARG A 117 6.55 -15.78 9.13
N THR A 118 5.30 -15.32 9.31
CA THR A 118 4.12 -15.96 8.70
C THR A 118 3.99 -15.67 7.21
N CYS A 119 4.37 -14.46 6.77
CA CYS A 119 4.00 -13.92 5.45
C CYS A 119 5.16 -13.27 4.68
N ASP A 120 6.38 -13.34 5.19
CA ASP A 120 7.55 -12.70 4.61
C ASP A 120 8.49 -13.72 3.96
N MET A 121 9.18 -13.30 2.90
CA MET A 121 10.34 -14.01 2.34
C MET A 121 11.60 -13.15 2.51
N THR A 122 12.72 -13.81 2.83
CA THR A 122 14.00 -13.16 3.11
C THR A 122 15.14 -13.83 2.35
N VAL A 123 16.19 -13.05 2.12
CA VAL A 123 17.53 -13.51 1.73
C VAL A 123 18.52 -12.87 2.69
N ASP A 124 19.46 -13.65 3.23
CA ASP A 124 20.47 -13.19 4.21
C ASP A 124 19.85 -12.41 5.39
N GLY A 125 18.68 -12.85 5.85
CA GLY A 125 17.95 -12.22 6.95
C GLY A 125 17.25 -10.90 6.59
N LYS A 126 17.39 -10.38 5.36
CA LYS A 126 16.74 -9.17 4.87
C LYS A 126 15.49 -9.53 4.06
N LYS A 127 14.42 -8.79 4.26
CA LYS A 127 13.15 -9.03 3.57
C LYS A 127 13.24 -8.64 2.10
N ILE A 128 12.80 -9.55 1.24
CA ILE A 128 12.65 -9.36 -0.21
C ILE A 128 11.19 -9.35 -0.64
N SER A 129 10.29 -9.80 0.25
CA SER A 129 8.86 -9.93 -0.03
C SER A 129 8.04 -9.83 1.25
N GLY A 130 6.93 -9.15 1.19
CA GLY A 130 5.84 -9.24 2.15
C GLY A 130 4.56 -9.65 1.45
N SER A 131 3.72 -10.45 2.09
CA SER A 131 2.45 -10.90 1.52
C SER A 131 1.27 -10.72 2.46
N ALA A 132 0.07 -10.74 1.88
CA ALA A 132 -1.20 -10.70 2.58
C ALA A 132 -2.19 -11.63 1.91
N GLN A 133 -3.21 -12.01 2.64
CA GLN A 133 -4.30 -12.85 2.13
C GLN A 133 -5.66 -12.21 2.36
N LYS A 134 -6.60 -12.53 1.47
CA LYS A 134 -8.03 -12.31 1.63
C LYS A 134 -8.77 -13.60 1.33
N ILE A 135 -9.69 -13.97 2.22
CA ILE A 135 -10.63 -15.09 2.00
C ILE A 135 -12.01 -14.49 1.78
N ALA A 136 -12.65 -14.90 0.70
CA ALA A 136 -14.05 -14.62 0.44
C ALA A 136 -14.63 -15.64 -0.55
N ASN A 137 -15.91 -15.98 -0.38
CA ASN A 137 -16.65 -16.83 -1.32
C ASN A 137 -15.97 -18.18 -1.63
N GLY A 138 -15.39 -18.82 -0.63
CA GLY A 138 -14.68 -20.10 -0.79
C GLY A 138 -13.37 -20.02 -1.56
N ARG A 139 -12.79 -18.81 -1.71
CA ARG A 139 -11.53 -18.56 -2.41
C ARG A 139 -10.53 -17.80 -1.54
N VAL A 140 -9.26 -18.05 -1.82
CA VAL A 140 -8.12 -17.33 -1.24
C VAL A 140 -7.48 -16.50 -2.34
N LEU A 141 -7.33 -15.22 -2.10
CA LEU A 141 -6.41 -14.34 -2.80
C LEU A 141 -5.18 -14.17 -1.91
N HIS A 142 -4.03 -14.59 -2.40
CA HIS A 142 -2.74 -14.37 -1.77
C HIS A 142 -1.89 -13.52 -2.69
N HIS A 143 -1.50 -12.35 -2.24
CA HIS A 143 -0.63 -11.49 -3.01
C HIS A 143 0.58 -11.05 -2.20
N GLY A 144 1.65 -10.75 -2.90
CA GLY A 144 2.89 -10.27 -2.30
C GLY A 144 3.71 -9.44 -3.25
N THR A 145 4.67 -8.73 -2.66
CA THR A 145 5.70 -7.97 -3.37
C THR A 145 6.93 -8.83 -3.59
N LEU A 146 7.69 -8.55 -4.63
CA LEU A 146 9.05 -9.00 -4.84
C LEU A 146 9.90 -7.77 -5.12
N LEU A 147 10.75 -7.39 -4.18
CA LEU A 147 11.67 -6.26 -4.33
C LEU A 147 12.78 -6.70 -5.30
N PHE A 148 12.52 -6.52 -6.61
CA PHE A 148 13.45 -6.96 -7.64
C PHE A 148 14.63 -5.99 -7.76
N ASP A 149 14.34 -4.74 -8.07
CA ASP A 149 15.29 -3.63 -8.19
C ASP A 149 14.58 -2.31 -7.81
N ALA A 150 13.89 -2.35 -6.66
CA ALA A 150 13.07 -1.25 -6.14
C ALA A 150 13.95 -0.14 -5.55
N ASP A 151 13.48 1.10 -5.60
CA ASP A 151 14.10 2.23 -4.93
C ASP A 151 13.87 2.16 -3.40
N LEU A 152 14.80 1.50 -2.71
CA LEU A 152 14.73 1.31 -1.27
C LEU A 152 14.94 2.61 -0.49
N THR A 153 15.63 3.62 -1.05
CA THR A 153 15.80 4.93 -0.44
C THR A 153 14.46 5.65 -0.36
N ARG A 154 13.74 5.66 -1.47
CA ARG A 154 12.40 6.27 -1.55
C ARG A 154 11.37 5.54 -0.67
N LEU A 155 11.45 4.22 -0.60
CA LEU A 155 10.65 3.43 0.33
C LEU A 155 10.88 3.91 1.77
N ASP A 156 12.13 4.10 2.16
CA ASP A 156 12.50 4.53 3.52
C ASP A 156 12.01 5.95 3.81
N GLU A 157 12.25 6.91 2.92
CA GLU A 157 11.78 8.28 3.04
C GLU A 157 10.26 8.39 3.25
N ILE A 158 9.48 7.61 2.50
CA ILE A 158 8.01 7.64 2.58
C ILE A 158 7.49 6.94 3.83
N THR A 159 8.18 5.91 4.32
CA THR A 159 7.68 5.05 5.39
C THR A 159 8.36 5.25 6.76
N THR A 160 9.42 6.05 6.86
CA THR A 160 10.15 6.32 8.12
C THR A 160 9.39 7.16 9.13
N GLY A 161 8.37 7.92 8.72
CA GLY A 161 7.51 8.71 9.60
C GLY A 161 6.58 7.91 10.54
N ARG A 162 6.70 6.60 10.58
CA ARG A 162 5.78 5.65 11.25
C ARG A 162 5.72 5.71 12.77
N LYS A 163 6.70 6.31 13.43
CA LYS A 163 6.68 6.51 14.88
C LYS A 163 6.05 7.84 15.25
N ASN A 164 4.92 8.17 14.64
CA ASN A 164 4.20 9.35 15.05
C ASN A 164 3.31 9.02 16.24
N ASP A 165 3.82 9.21 17.46
CA ASP A 165 3.13 8.93 18.71
C ASP A 165 1.93 9.86 18.95
N ALA A 166 1.75 10.89 18.11
CA ALA A 166 0.58 11.76 18.11
C ALA A 166 -0.72 11.02 17.74
N PHE A 167 -0.62 9.87 17.06
CA PHE A 167 -1.79 9.08 16.64
C PHE A 167 -2.09 7.94 17.60
N CYS A 168 -3.23 7.98 18.28
CA CYS A 168 -3.78 6.84 19.01
C CYS A 168 -4.85 6.16 18.13
N SER A 169 -4.54 4.99 17.56
CA SER A 169 -5.38 4.25 16.63
C SER A 169 -5.33 2.75 16.90
N LYS A 170 -6.46 2.06 16.72
CA LYS A 170 -6.56 0.58 16.73
C LYS A 170 -6.22 -0.05 15.37
N GLY A 171 -5.84 0.75 14.36
CA GLY A 171 -5.46 0.25 13.05
C GLY A 171 -4.24 -0.69 13.10
N THR A 172 -4.20 -1.64 12.18
CA THR A 172 -3.05 -2.54 12.00
C THR A 172 -1.79 -1.72 11.70
N GLN A 173 -0.68 -2.06 12.34
CA GLN A 173 0.61 -1.40 12.12
C GLN A 173 1.51 -2.26 11.22
N SER A 174 2.37 -1.59 10.45
CA SER A 174 3.41 -2.24 9.68
C SER A 174 4.55 -2.72 10.58
N ALA A 175 5.09 -3.91 10.29
CA ALA A 175 6.30 -4.40 10.93
C ALA A 175 7.53 -3.80 10.24
N ILE A 176 8.37 -3.10 10.99
CA ILE A 176 9.64 -2.56 10.51
C ILE A 176 10.65 -3.70 10.40
N CYS A 177 11.31 -3.84 9.26
CA CYS A 177 12.37 -4.82 9.04
C CYS A 177 13.33 -4.32 7.95
N ALA A 178 14.59 -4.77 8.02
CA ALA A 178 15.55 -4.51 6.97
C ALA A 178 15.10 -5.18 5.66
N VAL A 179 15.21 -4.47 4.55
CA VAL A 179 14.84 -4.93 3.21
C VAL A 179 16.05 -5.01 2.29
N THR A 180 15.95 -5.78 1.21
CA THR A 180 16.93 -5.82 0.13
C THR A 180 16.25 -6.18 -1.19
N ASN A 181 16.89 -5.80 -2.31
CA ASN A 181 16.48 -6.24 -3.64
C ASN A 181 16.96 -7.67 -3.92
N LEU A 182 16.21 -8.40 -4.72
CA LEU A 182 16.54 -9.80 -5.07
C LEU A 182 17.40 -9.93 -6.34
N ARG A 183 17.46 -8.90 -7.19
CA ARG A 183 18.24 -8.91 -8.45
C ARG A 183 19.70 -9.31 -8.27
N PRO A 184 20.45 -8.84 -7.24
CA PRO A 184 21.84 -9.23 -7.01
C PRO A 184 22.05 -10.71 -6.70
N TYR A 185 21.01 -11.45 -6.34
CA TYR A 185 21.07 -12.87 -5.99
C TYR A 185 20.69 -13.79 -7.15
N LEU A 186 20.28 -13.23 -8.29
CA LEU A 186 19.96 -14.04 -9.47
C LEU A 186 21.22 -14.75 -9.98
N ARG A 187 21.05 -15.99 -10.49
CA ARG A 187 22.13 -16.72 -11.17
C ARG A 187 22.59 -16.01 -12.44
N GLU A 188 21.65 -15.44 -13.17
CA GLU A 188 21.88 -14.67 -14.40
C GLU A 188 21.13 -13.34 -14.27
N ASP A 189 21.84 -12.23 -14.40
CA ASP A 189 21.21 -10.91 -14.37
C ASP A 189 20.25 -10.73 -15.56
N CYS A 190 19.12 -10.14 -15.30
CA CYS A 190 18.13 -9.87 -16.33
C CYS A 190 17.22 -8.69 -15.95
N GLU A 191 16.51 -8.18 -16.95
CA GLU A 191 15.48 -7.17 -16.71
C GLU A 191 14.23 -7.77 -16.03
N ILE A 192 13.52 -6.96 -15.27
CA ILE A 192 12.34 -7.37 -14.48
C ILE A 192 11.25 -8.05 -15.34
N VAL A 193 11.10 -7.68 -16.61
CA VAL A 193 10.13 -8.31 -17.53
C VAL A 193 10.55 -9.75 -17.86
N THR A 194 11.84 -9.98 -18.05
CA THR A 194 12.41 -11.32 -18.27
C THR A 194 12.29 -12.15 -16.99
N PHE A 195 12.64 -11.57 -15.84
CA PHE A 195 12.45 -12.21 -14.53
C PHE A 195 11.00 -12.63 -14.30
N ALA A 196 10.03 -11.72 -14.54
CA ALA A 196 8.62 -12.04 -14.38
C ALA A 196 8.18 -13.23 -15.25
N ARG A 197 8.65 -13.30 -16.51
CA ARG A 197 8.38 -14.43 -17.41
C ARG A 197 8.98 -15.72 -16.90
N GLN A 198 10.24 -15.70 -16.47
CA GLN A 198 10.93 -16.86 -15.91
C GLN A 198 10.24 -17.35 -14.61
N LEU A 199 9.85 -16.42 -13.73
CA LEU A 199 9.11 -16.72 -12.51
C LEU A 199 7.77 -17.40 -12.82
N ALA A 200 6.99 -16.85 -13.76
CA ALA A 200 5.73 -17.46 -14.20
C ALA A 200 5.93 -18.89 -14.72
N GLN A 201 6.94 -19.13 -15.55
CA GLN A 201 7.27 -20.46 -16.07
C GLN A 201 7.60 -21.48 -14.99
N LYS A 202 8.16 -21.03 -13.85
CA LYS A 202 8.48 -21.90 -12.70
C LYS A 202 7.29 -22.15 -11.78
N ILE A 203 6.31 -21.24 -11.76
CA ILE A 203 5.11 -21.37 -10.92
C ILE A 203 3.99 -22.13 -11.65
N LEU A 204 3.80 -21.85 -12.93
CA LEU A 204 2.72 -22.42 -13.73
C LEU A 204 2.99 -23.88 -14.10
N PRO A 205 1.95 -24.73 -14.12
CA PRO A 205 2.07 -26.09 -14.64
C PRO A 205 2.34 -26.07 -16.18
N PRO A 206 2.98 -27.11 -16.72
CA PRO A 206 3.15 -27.27 -18.17
C PRO A 206 1.82 -27.12 -18.91
N GLY A 207 1.80 -26.35 -19.99
CA GLY A 207 0.60 -26.11 -20.79
C GLY A 207 -0.41 -25.12 -20.20
N ALA A 208 -0.07 -24.43 -19.13
CA ALA A 208 -0.90 -23.36 -18.58
C ALA A 208 -1.22 -22.29 -19.63
N LYS A 209 -2.50 -21.89 -19.69
CA LYS A 209 -2.95 -20.86 -20.63
C LYS A 209 -2.70 -19.47 -20.09
N THR A 210 -2.30 -18.56 -20.99
CA THR A 210 -2.28 -17.12 -20.72
C THR A 210 -3.56 -16.49 -21.28
N VAL A 211 -4.25 -15.73 -20.47
CA VAL A 211 -5.52 -15.07 -20.77
C VAL A 211 -5.36 -13.56 -20.65
N ARG A 212 -5.98 -12.82 -21.55
CA ARG A 212 -6.16 -11.38 -21.45
C ARG A 212 -7.62 -11.04 -21.32
N LEU A 213 -7.94 -10.04 -20.51
CA LEU A 213 -9.31 -9.57 -20.41
C LEU A 213 -9.77 -8.93 -21.72
N THR A 214 -11.03 -9.16 -22.05
CA THR A 214 -11.70 -8.50 -23.18
C THR A 214 -11.87 -7.01 -22.93
N GLN A 215 -12.15 -6.22 -23.96
CA GLN A 215 -12.39 -4.78 -23.82
C GLN A 215 -13.57 -4.47 -22.89
N ALA A 216 -14.63 -5.29 -22.90
CA ALA A 216 -15.76 -5.16 -21.99
C ALA A 216 -15.32 -5.38 -20.52
N GLN A 217 -14.56 -6.44 -20.25
CA GLN A 217 -14.02 -6.71 -18.92
C GLN A 217 -13.05 -5.61 -18.45
N LEU A 218 -12.21 -5.08 -19.34
CA LEU A 218 -11.34 -3.96 -19.04
C LEU A 218 -12.13 -2.67 -18.73
N ALA A 219 -13.29 -2.47 -19.38
CA ALA A 219 -14.20 -1.37 -19.06
C ALA A 219 -14.80 -1.53 -17.64
N ASP A 220 -15.16 -2.74 -17.25
CA ASP A 220 -15.63 -3.03 -15.88
C ASP A 220 -14.53 -2.79 -14.85
N VAL A 221 -13.29 -3.18 -15.14
CA VAL A 221 -12.14 -2.88 -14.25
C VAL A 221 -11.93 -1.37 -14.11
N ARG A 222 -12.01 -0.59 -15.20
CA ARG A 222 -11.88 0.88 -15.14
C ARG A 222 -13.00 1.50 -14.31
N ARG A 223 -14.24 1.02 -14.46
CA ARG A 223 -15.38 1.47 -13.65
C ARG A 223 -15.13 1.17 -12.17
N LEU A 224 -14.72 -0.05 -11.84
CA LEU A 224 -14.39 -0.43 -10.46
C LEU A 224 -13.23 0.43 -9.90
N ALA A 225 -12.22 0.73 -10.70
CA ALA A 225 -11.13 1.61 -10.30
C ALA A 225 -11.65 3.02 -9.95
N ALA A 226 -12.48 3.60 -10.81
CA ALA A 226 -13.03 4.94 -10.62
C ALA A 226 -14.01 5.01 -9.42
N GLU A 227 -14.93 4.07 -9.33
CA GLU A 227 -15.99 4.07 -8.31
C GLU A 227 -15.51 3.69 -6.92
N LEU A 228 -14.49 2.83 -6.82
CA LEU A 228 -13.98 2.34 -5.54
C LEU A 228 -12.56 2.83 -5.24
N TYR A 229 -11.56 2.36 -6.00
CA TYR A 229 -10.16 2.52 -5.60
C TYR A 229 -9.64 3.95 -5.68
N GLN A 230 -10.19 4.79 -6.56
CA GLN A 230 -9.91 6.23 -6.66
C GLN A 230 -10.77 7.07 -5.73
N SER A 231 -11.81 6.48 -5.13
CA SER A 231 -12.70 7.23 -4.25
C SER A 231 -11.99 7.59 -2.93
N TRP A 232 -12.26 8.80 -2.45
CA TRP A 232 -11.81 9.23 -1.13
C TRP A 232 -12.40 8.34 -0.03
N ASP A 233 -13.67 7.96 -0.16
CA ASP A 233 -14.38 7.13 0.83
C ASP A 233 -13.68 5.80 1.06
N TRP A 234 -13.14 5.17 0.01
CA TRP A 234 -12.40 3.92 0.14
C TRP A 234 -11.00 4.13 0.70
N THR A 235 -10.24 5.09 0.17
CA THR A 235 -8.83 5.24 0.52
C THR A 235 -8.67 5.90 1.88
N TRP A 236 -9.19 7.12 2.05
CA TRP A 236 -9.03 7.92 3.27
C TRP A 236 -10.19 7.75 4.24
N GLY A 237 -11.43 7.72 3.74
CA GLY A 237 -12.64 7.57 4.53
C GLY A 237 -12.70 6.27 5.34
N LYS A 238 -12.10 5.19 4.82
CA LYS A 238 -11.94 3.90 5.53
C LYS A 238 -10.84 3.87 6.57
N THR A 239 -10.09 4.93 6.76
CA THR A 239 -9.10 4.99 7.85
C THR A 239 -9.78 4.69 9.19
N PRO A 240 -9.28 3.71 9.98
CA PRO A 240 -9.82 3.42 11.31
C PRO A 240 -9.89 4.68 12.17
N ALA A 241 -10.91 4.78 13.02
CA ALA A 241 -11.04 5.91 13.92
C ALA A 241 -9.78 6.07 14.78
N PHE A 242 -9.37 7.32 15.00
CA PHE A 242 -8.20 7.65 15.81
C PHE A 242 -8.37 8.99 16.50
N THR A 243 -7.58 9.23 17.53
CA THR A 243 -7.31 10.54 18.10
C THR A 243 -5.91 10.98 17.70
N TYR A 244 -5.78 12.26 17.41
CA TYR A 244 -4.51 12.94 17.15
C TYR A 244 -4.30 13.99 18.22
N GLU A 245 -3.10 14.01 18.79
CA GLU A 245 -2.67 15.07 19.70
C GLU A 245 -1.18 15.32 19.53
N LYS A 246 -0.81 16.54 19.22
CA LYS A 246 0.57 16.95 19.08
C LYS A 246 0.81 18.32 19.73
N THR A 247 1.88 18.40 20.49
CA THR A 247 2.45 19.66 20.99
C THR A 247 3.79 19.88 20.30
N ALA A 248 3.98 21.05 19.74
CA ALA A 248 5.18 21.43 18.99
C ALA A 248 5.47 22.92 19.18
N GLU A 249 6.51 23.39 18.53
CA GLU A 249 6.83 24.82 18.41
C GLU A 249 6.55 25.25 16.96
N PHE A 250 5.89 26.39 16.78
CA PHE A 250 5.66 27.03 15.50
C PHE A 250 5.99 28.52 15.59
N ALA A 251 6.85 29.03 14.73
CA ALA A 251 7.31 30.42 14.75
C ALA A 251 7.90 30.87 16.11
N GLY A 252 8.59 29.99 16.83
CA GLY A 252 9.15 30.27 18.14
C GLY A 252 8.11 30.33 19.27
N ARG A 253 6.91 29.83 19.06
CA ARG A 253 5.82 29.79 20.05
C ARG A 253 5.19 28.42 20.16
N PRO A 254 4.68 28.02 21.34
CA PRO A 254 4.04 26.73 21.50
C PRO A 254 2.73 26.64 20.71
N ILE A 255 2.51 25.48 20.13
CA ILE A 255 1.26 25.11 19.48
C ILE A 255 0.84 23.70 19.93
N ARG A 256 -0.43 23.54 20.28
CA ARG A 256 -1.03 22.24 20.57
C ARG A 256 -2.23 22.04 19.67
N VAL A 257 -2.27 20.89 19.01
CA VAL A 257 -3.35 20.47 18.11
C VAL A 257 -3.94 19.17 18.63
N ARG A 258 -5.25 19.10 18.72
CA ARG A 258 -5.98 17.88 19.07
C ARG A 258 -7.20 17.75 18.18
N TYR A 259 -7.47 16.54 17.68
CA TYR A 259 -8.72 16.20 17.00
C TYR A 259 -8.98 14.68 17.05
N GLU A 260 -10.19 14.30 16.72
CA GLU A 260 -10.58 12.92 16.44
C GLU A 260 -10.86 12.79 14.93
N ALA A 261 -10.60 11.60 14.36
CA ALA A 261 -11.06 11.28 13.01
C ALA A 261 -11.95 10.05 13.06
N ARG A 262 -13.14 10.16 12.48
CA ARG A 262 -14.09 9.06 12.34
C ARG A 262 -14.69 9.07 10.94
N HIS A 263 -14.67 7.90 10.27
CA HIS A 263 -15.08 7.80 8.87
C HIS A 263 -14.40 8.84 7.97
N GLY A 264 -13.11 9.10 8.24
CA GLY A 264 -12.31 10.09 7.53
C GLY A 264 -12.70 11.55 7.76
N LEU A 265 -13.62 11.86 8.67
CA LEU A 265 -14.02 13.22 9.02
C LEU A 265 -13.41 13.63 10.36
N ILE A 266 -12.89 14.83 10.42
CA ILE A 266 -12.32 15.42 11.64
C ILE A 266 -13.46 15.89 12.55
N ARG A 267 -13.32 15.64 13.85
CA ARG A 267 -14.24 16.01 14.90
C ARG A 267 -13.48 16.48 16.14
N ASN A 268 -14.14 17.32 16.94
CA ASN A 268 -13.60 17.84 18.20
C ASN A 268 -12.23 18.51 18.01
N ALA A 269 -12.07 19.25 16.92
CA ALA A 269 -10.83 19.93 16.59
C ALA A 269 -10.58 21.09 17.56
N ALA A 270 -9.42 21.08 18.21
CA ALA A 270 -8.97 22.11 19.11
C ALA A 270 -7.51 22.45 18.84
N VAL A 271 -7.27 23.70 18.52
CA VAL A 271 -5.91 24.28 18.36
C VAL A 271 -5.70 25.32 19.44
N GLN A 272 -4.55 25.32 20.06
CA GLN A 272 -4.10 26.30 21.04
C GLN A 272 -2.76 26.85 20.59
N SER A 273 -2.68 28.15 20.31
CA SER A 273 -1.46 28.83 19.87
C SER A 273 -1.66 30.34 19.90
N ASP A 274 -0.58 31.06 20.15
CA ASP A 274 -0.48 32.51 19.96
C ASP A 274 0.25 32.87 18.63
N ALA A 275 0.70 31.87 17.88
CA ALA A 275 1.44 32.05 16.64
C ALA A 275 0.55 32.10 15.38
N ILE A 276 -0.68 31.59 15.50
CA ILE A 276 -1.69 31.60 14.44
C ILE A 276 -3.07 31.91 15.03
N ASP A 277 -4.07 32.20 14.18
CA ASP A 277 -5.46 32.27 14.62
C ASP A 277 -5.97 30.88 14.97
N ALA A 278 -5.87 30.51 16.25
CA ALA A 278 -6.22 29.19 16.78
C ALA A 278 -7.74 28.90 16.66
N GLY A 279 -8.58 29.93 16.80
CA GLY A 279 -10.03 29.81 16.65
C GLY A 279 -10.40 29.46 15.21
N ARG A 280 -9.84 30.18 14.26
CA ARG A 280 -10.00 29.92 12.82
C ARG A 280 -9.45 28.55 12.42
N ALA A 281 -8.27 28.16 12.96
CA ALA A 281 -7.67 26.86 12.70
C ALA A 281 -8.60 25.72 13.16
N SER A 282 -9.14 25.79 14.38
CA SER A 282 -10.09 24.82 14.92
C SER A 282 -11.34 24.73 14.05
N ALA A 283 -11.89 25.88 13.64
CA ALA A 283 -13.10 25.93 12.79
C ALA A 283 -12.86 25.35 11.38
N LEU A 284 -11.69 25.58 10.77
CA LEU A 284 -11.35 25.03 9.46
C LEU A 284 -11.11 23.50 9.49
N LEU A 285 -10.63 22.99 10.61
CA LEU A 285 -10.41 21.54 10.80
C LEU A 285 -11.72 20.81 11.13
N GLU A 286 -12.65 21.42 11.89
CA GLU A 286 -13.89 20.77 12.30
C GLU A 286 -14.76 20.39 11.09
N GLY A 287 -15.11 19.13 10.98
CA GLY A 287 -15.88 18.57 9.85
C GLY A 287 -15.08 18.36 8.56
N ALA A 288 -13.81 18.78 8.51
CA ALA A 288 -12.96 18.60 7.34
C ALA A 288 -12.75 17.11 7.04
N ARG A 289 -12.58 16.80 5.75
CA ARG A 289 -12.15 15.46 5.32
C ARG A 289 -10.67 15.25 5.66
N LEU A 290 -10.33 14.03 6.05
CA LEU A 290 -8.96 13.57 6.16
C LEU A 290 -8.36 13.47 4.75
N ASP A 291 -7.88 14.59 4.25
CA ASP A 291 -7.35 14.77 2.90
C ASP A 291 -6.09 15.65 2.98
N PRO A 292 -4.92 15.14 2.58
CA PRO A 292 -3.68 15.89 2.69
C PRO A 292 -3.67 17.22 1.93
N ALA A 293 -4.30 17.28 0.75
CA ALA A 293 -4.36 18.51 -0.03
C ALA A 293 -5.18 19.56 0.70
N LEU A 294 -6.33 19.16 1.26
CA LEU A 294 -7.17 20.05 2.05
C LEU A 294 -6.44 20.57 3.31
N PHE A 295 -5.72 19.70 4.01
CA PHE A 295 -4.92 20.11 5.18
C PHE A 295 -3.81 21.10 4.80
N LEU A 296 -3.17 20.89 3.64
CA LEU A 296 -2.17 21.83 3.14
C LEU A 296 -2.78 23.20 2.81
N ASP A 297 -3.98 23.23 2.22
CA ASP A 297 -4.70 24.47 1.93
C ASP A 297 -5.12 25.21 3.21
N VAL A 298 -5.55 24.49 4.25
CA VAL A 298 -5.80 25.04 5.58
C VAL A 298 -4.51 25.68 6.14
N CYS A 299 -3.38 24.97 6.05
CA CYS A 299 -2.09 25.47 6.52
C CYS A 299 -1.62 26.72 5.75
N ARG A 300 -1.85 26.74 4.42
CA ARG A 300 -1.56 27.94 3.58
C ARG A 300 -2.41 29.13 3.99
N ALA A 301 -3.67 28.93 4.28
CA ALA A 301 -4.58 30.00 4.73
C ALA A 301 -4.25 30.56 6.12
N LEU A 302 -3.56 29.77 6.98
CA LEU A 302 -3.22 30.14 8.35
C LEU A 302 -1.78 30.68 8.48
N ALA A 303 -0.83 30.17 7.68
CA ALA A 303 0.60 30.38 7.87
C ALA A 303 1.37 30.85 6.62
N GLY A 304 0.71 31.00 5.46
CA GLY A 304 1.36 31.47 4.23
C GLY A 304 2.57 30.63 3.83
N GLU A 305 3.73 31.26 3.72
CA GLU A 305 4.99 30.60 3.34
C GLU A 305 5.46 29.50 4.31
N ARG A 306 5.02 29.52 5.57
CA ARG A 306 5.34 28.51 6.58
C ARG A 306 4.29 27.37 6.62
N ALA A 307 3.47 27.23 5.60
CA ALA A 307 2.42 26.19 5.53
C ALA A 307 2.96 24.77 5.69
N ALA A 308 4.13 24.47 5.13
CA ALA A 308 4.74 23.15 5.22
C ALA A 308 5.10 22.76 6.66
N GLU A 309 5.63 23.69 7.44
CA GLU A 309 5.95 23.49 8.86
C GLU A 309 4.66 23.27 9.69
N LEU A 310 3.63 24.07 9.43
CA LEU A 310 2.34 23.92 10.10
C LEU A 310 1.66 22.61 9.71
N PHE A 311 1.81 22.17 8.46
CA PHE A 311 1.29 20.89 7.99
C PHE A 311 1.87 19.71 8.77
N ASP A 312 3.18 19.69 9.02
CA ASP A 312 3.84 18.64 9.83
C ASP A 312 3.35 18.62 11.29
N ILE A 313 2.74 19.72 11.76
CA ILE A 313 2.15 19.81 13.09
C ILE A 313 0.68 19.32 13.08
N PHE A 314 -0.03 19.55 11.99
CA PHE A 314 -1.46 19.23 11.89
C PHE A 314 -1.73 17.81 11.41
N MET A 315 -0.76 17.17 10.73
CA MET A 315 -0.83 15.83 10.13
C MET A 315 0.54 15.13 10.24
#